data_da2ddab2773fd4f9dbb69af42f54cc42
#
_entry.id   da2ddab2773fd4f9dbb69af42f54cc42
#
_cell.length_a   1.000
_cell.length_b   1.000
_cell.length_c   1.000
_cell.angle_alpha   90.00
_cell.angle_beta   90.00
_cell.angle_gamma   90.00
#
_symmetry.space_group_name_H-M   'P 1'
#
loop_
_entity.id
_entity.type
_entity.pdbx_description
1 polymer ?
#
loop_
_entity_poly.entity_id
_entity_poly.type
_entity_poly.pdbx_seq_one_letter_code
_entity_poly.pdbx_strand_id
1 'polypeptide(L)'
;VQKLFSQMVKAGCKYAVMEVSSQGLKLDRVAGINFDYGVFTNLSVDHIGPNEHESFEEYMYCKSLLFKQCKVGIINTDSDKWEKVTKDHTCSIVKYALNNNDADLKASNIEFIMEDDFFGVQFDVSGKINDTFKLDIPGRFSVYNALCAIAVAYELGIDVESMKKALSRVKVIGRMELASSNDKYKLIIDYAHNRDEMDNLMDTISEYKPKRLVCIFGGGGNRAKSRRYDMGEVSGKWADLTILTEDNPRFEEIESINNDIVVGLNKYNGKYIFIKDRKEA
;
A
#
# COMPACT_ATOMS: atom_id res chain seq x y z
N VAL A 1 -19.13 -7.42 -14.12
CA VAL A 1 -19.45 -6.46 -13.05
C VAL A 1 -20.94 -6.51 -12.72
N GLN A 2 -21.85 -6.23 -13.66
CA GLN A 2 -23.31 -6.13 -13.44
C GLN A 2 -23.93 -7.38 -12.81
N LYS A 3 -23.49 -8.59 -13.23
CA LYS A 3 -23.95 -9.86 -12.63
C LYS A 3 -23.58 -9.95 -11.14
N LEU A 4 -22.37 -9.51 -10.77
CA LEU A 4 -21.92 -9.49 -9.37
C LEU A 4 -22.73 -8.50 -8.54
N PHE A 5 -22.98 -7.29 -9.05
CA PHE A 5 -23.84 -6.32 -8.36
C PHE A 5 -25.24 -6.84 -8.15
N SER A 6 -25.82 -7.51 -9.15
CA SER A 6 -27.14 -8.16 -8.96
C SER A 6 -27.12 -9.24 -7.87
N GLN A 7 -26.03 -10.00 -7.74
CA GLN A 7 -25.86 -10.98 -6.66
C GLN A 7 -25.71 -10.31 -5.29
N MET A 8 -24.90 -9.23 -5.21
CA MET A 8 -24.73 -8.45 -3.98
C MET A 8 -26.06 -7.85 -3.48
N VAL A 9 -26.86 -7.28 -4.38
CA VAL A 9 -28.19 -6.75 -4.04
C VAL A 9 -29.09 -7.86 -3.50
N LYS A 10 -29.14 -9.03 -4.17
CA LYS A 10 -29.93 -10.19 -3.71
C LYS A 10 -29.44 -10.73 -2.37
N ALA A 11 -28.16 -10.61 -2.08
CA ALA A 11 -27.58 -11.01 -0.80
C ALA A 11 -27.75 -9.95 0.32
N GLY A 12 -28.37 -8.80 0.02
CA GLY A 12 -28.63 -7.74 0.99
C GLY A 12 -27.39 -6.86 1.30
N CYS A 13 -26.37 -6.87 0.44
CA CYS A 13 -25.23 -5.98 0.61
C CYS A 13 -25.66 -4.51 0.52
N LYS A 14 -25.27 -3.71 1.52
CA LYS A 14 -25.57 -2.27 1.58
C LYS A 14 -24.50 -1.44 0.88
N TYR A 15 -23.27 -1.92 0.88
CA TYR A 15 -22.11 -1.25 0.31
C TYR A 15 -21.32 -2.20 -0.59
N ALA A 16 -20.71 -1.65 -1.62
CA ALA A 16 -19.76 -2.35 -2.48
C ALA A 16 -18.51 -1.47 -2.63
N VAL A 17 -17.34 -2.03 -2.35
CA VAL A 17 -16.04 -1.39 -2.59
C VAL A 17 -15.41 -2.07 -3.79
N MET A 18 -14.95 -1.28 -4.74
CA MET A 18 -14.40 -1.78 -6.01
C MET A 18 -13.09 -1.07 -6.35
N GLU A 19 -12.08 -1.85 -6.66
CA GLU A 19 -10.88 -1.31 -7.30
C GLU A 19 -11.17 -1.04 -8.78
N VAL A 20 -10.97 0.22 -9.20
CA VAL A 20 -11.22 0.67 -10.58
C VAL A 20 -9.87 1.00 -11.23
N SER A 21 -9.36 0.08 -12.04
CA SER A 21 -8.11 0.30 -12.76
C SER A 21 -8.28 1.32 -13.90
N SER A 22 -7.19 2.02 -14.23
CA SER A 22 -7.16 2.95 -15.37
C SER A 22 -7.52 2.28 -16.70
N GLN A 23 -7.09 1.03 -16.89
CA GLN A 23 -7.49 0.23 -18.05
C GLN A 23 -8.98 -0.16 -18.01
N GLY A 24 -9.53 -0.37 -16.80
CA GLY A 24 -10.96 -0.61 -16.62
C GLY A 24 -11.81 0.58 -17.09
N LEU A 25 -11.32 1.80 -16.84
CA LEU A 25 -11.91 3.05 -17.33
C LEU A 25 -11.69 3.22 -18.84
N LYS A 26 -10.46 3.01 -19.33
CA LYS A 26 -10.11 3.09 -20.77
C LYS A 26 -10.97 2.14 -21.63
N LEU A 27 -11.24 0.95 -21.12
CA LEU A 27 -11.97 -0.11 -21.85
C LEU A 27 -13.46 -0.18 -21.48
N ASP A 28 -14.01 0.85 -20.89
CA ASP A 28 -15.43 0.96 -20.51
C ASP A 28 -15.97 -0.21 -19.65
N ARG A 29 -15.09 -0.90 -18.87
CA ARG A 29 -15.50 -2.04 -18.03
C ARG A 29 -16.44 -1.66 -16.91
N VAL A 30 -16.47 -0.38 -16.55
CA VAL A 30 -17.32 0.22 -15.52
C VAL A 30 -18.32 1.21 -16.11
N ALA A 31 -18.51 1.24 -17.44
CA ALA A 31 -19.48 2.11 -18.08
C ALA A 31 -20.89 1.88 -17.54
N GLY A 32 -21.62 2.96 -17.35
CA GLY A 32 -22.98 2.95 -16.81
C GLY A 32 -23.08 2.74 -15.28
N ILE A 33 -21.95 2.66 -14.56
CA ILE A 33 -21.92 2.64 -13.11
C ILE A 33 -21.75 4.10 -12.63
N ASN A 34 -22.68 4.58 -11.82
CA ASN A 34 -22.52 5.83 -11.08
C ASN A 34 -22.10 5.49 -9.65
N PHE A 35 -20.83 5.79 -9.33
CA PHE A 35 -20.31 5.59 -8.00
C PHE A 35 -20.81 6.68 -7.05
N ASP A 36 -21.13 6.35 -5.82
CA ASP A 36 -21.41 7.37 -4.80
C ASP A 36 -20.10 8.09 -4.43
N TYR A 37 -19.00 7.33 -4.32
CA TYR A 37 -17.68 7.87 -3.99
C TYR A 37 -16.63 7.36 -4.99
N GLY A 38 -15.84 8.29 -5.53
CA GLY A 38 -14.62 7.99 -6.30
C GLY A 38 -13.39 8.39 -5.49
N VAL A 39 -12.44 7.50 -5.33
CA VAL A 39 -11.26 7.74 -4.48
C VAL A 39 -10.00 7.86 -5.33
N PHE A 40 -9.20 8.89 -5.06
CA PHE A 40 -7.85 9.07 -5.58
C PHE A 40 -6.82 9.03 -4.46
N THR A 41 -5.99 8.01 -4.45
CA THR A 41 -4.94 7.82 -3.43
C THR A 41 -3.62 8.46 -3.85
N ASN A 42 -3.08 8.07 -4.99
CA ASN A 42 -1.85 8.58 -5.57
C ASN A 42 -1.72 8.22 -7.05
N LEU A 43 -0.71 8.78 -7.70
CA LEU A 43 -0.32 8.47 -9.07
C LEU A 43 1.20 8.57 -9.22
N SER A 44 1.82 7.48 -9.60
CA SER A 44 3.24 7.39 -9.99
C SER A 44 3.38 6.90 -11.42
N VAL A 45 4.56 7.05 -12.01
CA VAL A 45 4.83 6.54 -13.35
C VAL A 45 4.83 5.02 -13.31
N ASP A 46 3.79 4.41 -13.88
CA ASP A 46 3.59 2.98 -13.97
C ASP A 46 2.62 2.67 -15.13
N HIS A 47 2.43 1.39 -15.46
CA HIS A 47 1.46 0.94 -16.47
C HIS A 47 1.63 1.58 -17.85
N ILE A 48 2.88 1.82 -18.28
CA ILE A 48 3.22 2.32 -19.62
C ILE A 48 3.93 1.20 -20.37
N GLY A 49 3.34 0.73 -21.47
CA GLY A 49 3.91 -0.36 -22.23
C GLY A 49 3.01 -0.88 -23.34
N PRO A 50 3.46 -1.87 -24.12
CA PRO A 50 2.78 -2.31 -25.36
C PRO A 50 1.34 -2.80 -25.19
N ASN A 51 0.93 -3.24 -23.99
CA ASN A 51 -0.42 -3.73 -23.68
C ASN A 51 -1.07 -2.92 -22.56
N GLU A 52 -0.56 -1.73 -22.28
CA GLU A 52 -1.00 -0.87 -21.20
C GLU A 52 -1.35 0.52 -21.75
N HIS A 53 -0.86 1.59 -21.14
CA HIS A 53 -1.05 2.96 -21.63
C HIS A 53 0.11 3.37 -22.55
N GLU A 54 -0.19 4.18 -23.54
CA GLU A 54 0.82 4.71 -24.48
C GLU A 54 1.72 5.76 -23.84
N SER A 55 1.19 6.49 -22.86
CA SER A 55 1.92 7.53 -22.14
C SER A 55 1.40 7.73 -20.71
N PHE A 56 2.17 8.45 -19.90
CA PHE A 56 1.75 8.84 -18.56
C PHE A 56 0.55 9.78 -18.58
N GLU A 57 0.44 10.63 -19.59
CA GLU A 57 -0.69 11.54 -19.81
C GLU A 57 -1.97 10.75 -20.08
N GLU A 58 -1.92 9.72 -20.90
CA GLU A 58 -3.06 8.83 -21.15
C GLU A 58 -3.45 8.09 -19.87
N TYR A 59 -2.47 7.54 -19.15
CA TYR A 59 -2.71 6.87 -17.85
C TYR A 59 -3.43 7.79 -16.87
N MET A 60 -2.95 9.01 -16.71
CA MET A 60 -3.55 10.03 -15.85
C MET A 60 -4.96 10.41 -16.33
N TYR A 61 -5.15 10.63 -17.63
CA TYR A 61 -6.45 10.91 -18.22
C TYR A 61 -7.45 9.77 -17.94
N CYS A 62 -7.05 8.52 -18.14
CA CYS A 62 -7.94 7.40 -17.86
C CYS A 62 -8.35 7.34 -16.39
N LYS A 63 -7.44 7.61 -15.43
CA LYS A 63 -7.80 7.71 -14.01
C LYS A 63 -8.77 8.85 -13.73
N SER A 64 -8.67 9.98 -14.43
CA SER A 64 -9.56 11.13 -14.25
C SER A 64 -11.02 10.83 -14.61
N LEU A 65 -11.27 9.86 -15.46
CA LEU A 65 -12.63 9.48 -15.88
C LEU A 65 -13.51 9.03 -14.71
N LEU A 66 -12.92 8.50 -13.63
CA LEU A 66 -13.66 8.13 -12.42
C LEU A 66 -14.41 9.33 -11.84
N PHE A 67 -13.81 10.53 -11.89
CA PHE A 67 -14.39 11.75 -11.31
C PHE A 67 -15.47 12.41 -12.17
N LYS A 68 -15.77 11.82 -13.33
CA LYS A 68 -16.93 12.15 -14.18
C LYS A 68 -18.10 11.19 -13.95
N GLN A 69 -17.90 10.09 -13.22
CA GLN A 69 -18.91 9.07 -12.94
C GLN A 69 -19.03 8.72 -11.45
N CYS A 70 -18.69 9.69 -10.56
CA CYS A 70 -18.98 9.59 -9.14
C CYS A 70 -19.69 10.87 -8.65
N LYS A 71 -20.39 10.78 -7.50
CA LYS A 71 -21.05 11.92 -6.86
C LYS A 71 -20.09 12.75 -6.03
N VAL A 72 -19.18 12.08 -5.30
CA VAL A 72 -18.18 12.70 -4.42
C VAL A 72 -16.81 12.11 -4.74
N GLY A 73 -15.84 12.98 -5.00
CA GLY A 73 -14.43 12.61 -5.16
C GLY A 73 -13.68 12.79 -3.84
N ILE A 74 -13.07 11.74 -3.33
CA ILE A 74 -12.21 11.76 -2.14
C ILE A 74 -10.75 11.80 -2.61
N ILE A 75 -10.04 12.90 -2.39
CA ILE A 75 -8.80 13.22 -3.09
C ILE A 75 -7.64 13.42 -2.13
N ASN A 76 -6.56 12.67 -2.33
CA ASN A 76 -5.27 12.94 -1.69
C ASN A 76 -4.59 14.13 -2.36
N THR A 77 -4.56 15.25 -1.67
CA THR A 77 -3.97 16.50 -2.20
C THR A 77 -2.45 16.63 -1.96
N ASP A 78 -1.83 15.66 -1.30
CA ASP A 78 -0.37 15.56 -1.22
C ASP A 78 0.22 14.84 -2.46
N SER A 79 -0.62 14.21 -3.29
CA SER A 79 -0.18 13.68 -4.58
C SER A 79 -0.04 14.83 -5.59
N ASP A 80 1.15 15.04 -6.13
CA ASP A 80 1.52 16.16 -7.02
C ASP A 80 0.75 16.22 -8.34
N LYS A 81 -0.06 15.23 -8.67
CA LYS A 81 -0.90 15.19 -9.90
C LYS A 81 -2.39 15.33 -9.63
N TRP A 82 -2.81 15.52 -8.38
CA TRP A 82 -4.23 15.53 -8.03
C TRP A 82 -5.05 16.57 -8.81
N GLU A 83 -4.54 17.79 -9.00
CA GLU A 83 -5.23 18.85 -9.76
C GLU A 83 -5.45 18.47 -11.22
N LYS A 84 -4.48 17.78 -11.83
CA LYS A 84 -4.61 17.33 -13.22
C LYS A 84 -5.63 16.20 -13.34
N VAL A 85 -5.64 15.25 -12.40
CA VAL A 85 -6.59 14.13 -12.38
C VAL A 85 -8.02 14.63 -12.13
N THR A 86 -8.20 15.71 -11.39
CA THR A 86 -9.51 16.24 -11.05
C THR A 86 -9.94 17.45 -11.90
N LYS A 87 -9.11 17.90 -12.86
CA LYS A 87 -9.32 19.12 -13.64
C LYS A 87 -10.73 19.23 -14.25
N ASP A 88 -11.25 18.15 -14.79
CA ASP A 88 -12.54 18.11 -15.50
C ASP A 88 -13.60 17.29 -14.73
N HIS A 89 -13.52 17.26 -13.39
CA HIS A 89 -14.48 16.54 -12.55
C HIS A 89 -15.88 17.16 -12.61
N THR A 90 -16.89 16.36 -12.38
CA THR A 90 -18.28 16.79 -12.29
C THR A 90 -18.90 16.54 -10.91
N CYS A 91 -18.12 15.97 -10.00
CA CYS A 91 -18.50 15.62 -8.64
C CYS A 91 -18.12 16.71 -7.63
N SER A 92 -18.66 16.66 -6.43
CA SER A 92 -18.12 17.41 -5.29
C SER A 92 -16.80 16.80 -4.84
N ILE A 93 -15.90 17.62 -4.29
CA ILE A 93 -14.57 17.17 -3.87
C ILE A 93 -14.45 17.27 -2.35
N VAL A 94 -13.93 16.20 -1.73
CA VAL A 94 -13.46 16.16 -0.35
C VAL A 94 -11.96 15.86 -0.38
N LYS A 95 -11.18 16.73 0.22
CA LYS A 95 -9.71 16.68 0.21
C LYS A 95 -9.18 16.07 1.49
N TYR A 96 -8.17 15.21 1.39
CA TYR A 96 -7.42 14.74 2.55
C TYR A 96 -5.90 14.83 2.31
N ALA A 97 -5.13 15.05 3.37
CA ALA A 97 -3.69 15.24 3.30
C ALA A 97 -2.98 15.01 4.64
N LEU A 98 -1.68 14.87 4.60
CA LEU A 98 -0.78 15.03 5.75
C LEU A 98 -0.10 16.41 5.74
N ASN A 99 0.25 16.93 4.56
CA ASN A 99 1.08 18.13 4.38
C ASN A 99 0.26 19.34 3.93
N ASN A 100 -0.72 19.16 3.05
CA ASN A 100 -1.52 20.26 2.53
C ASN A 100 -2.47 20.81 3.60
N ASN A 101 -2.37 22.13 3.87
CA ASN A 101 -3.19 22.79 4.90
C ASN A 101 -4.63 23.09 4.44
N ASP A 102 -4.90 23.05 3.13
CA ASP A 102 -6.23 23.32 2.57
C ASP A 102 -7.09 22.05 2.44
N ALA A 103 -6.68 20.96 3.09
CA ALA A 103 -7.44 19.72 3.10
C ALA A 103 -8.63 19.79 4.08
N ASP A 104 -9.75 19.16 3.71
CA ASP A 104 -10.94 19.01 4.57
C ASP A 104 -10.68 18.09 5.77
N LEU A 105 -9.77 17.12 5.60
CA LEU A 105 -9.27 16.22 6.63
C LEU A 105 -7.75 16.17 6.56
N LYS A 106 -7.09 16.53 7.65
CA LYS A 106 -5.63 16.54 7.75
C LYS A 106 -5.17 15.68 8.91
N ALA A 107 -4.20 14.79 8.66
CA ALA A 107 -3.52 14.07 9.73
C ALA A 107 -2.24 14.80 10.17
N SER A 108 -1.96 14.72 11.47
CA SER A 108 -0.76 15.28 12.11
C SER A 108 -0.36 14.43 13.31
N ASN A 109 0.76 14.77 13.98
CA ASN A 109 1.22 14.13 15.21
C ASN A 109 1.25 12.59 15.08
N ILE A 110 1.87 12.10 13.99
CA ILE A 110 1.97 10.66 13.73
C ILE A 110 3.00 10.04 14.65
N GLU A 111 2.57 9.11 15.48
CA GLU A 111 3.39 8.32 16.40
C GLU A 111 3.42 6.86 15.94
N PHE A 112 4.62 6.28 15.88
CA PHE A 112 4.84 4.87 15.53
C PHE A 112 4.80 4.03 16.80
N ILE A 113 3.87 3.08 16.87
CA ILE A 113 3.63 2.26 18.06
C ILE A 113 3.89 0.80 17.74
N MET A 114 4.77 0.15 18.52
CA MET A 114 5.04 -1.27 18.45
C MET A 114 4.95 -1.85 19.87
N GLU A 115 3.81 -2.41 20.20
CA GLU A 115 3.51 -3.12 21.45
C GLU A 115 3.35 -4.62 21.16
N ASP A 116 3.02 -5.44 22.18
CA ASP A 116 2.98 -6.88 22.00
C ASP A 116 1.96 -7.36 20.98
N ASP A 117 0.75 -6.77 21.00
CA ASP A 117 -0.36 -7.14 20.11
C ASP A 117 -0.71 -6.03 19.11
N PHE A 118 0.03 -4.93 19.09
CA PHE A 118 -0.24 -3.78 18.25
C PHE A 118 1.02 -3.35 17.50
N PHE A 119 0.94 -3.33 16.17
CA PHE A 119 1.98 -2.81 15.31
C PHE A 119 1.38 -1.82 14.32
N GLY A 120 1.44 -0.55 14.65
CA GLY A 120 0.71 0.44 13.90
C GLY A 120 1.12 1.87 14.18
N VAL A 121 0.19 2.78 13.96
CA VAL A 121 0.38 4.22 14.15
C VAL A 121 -0.77 4.83 14.92
N GLN A 122 -0.49 5.89 15.67
CA GLN A 122 -1.48 6.82 16.22
C GLN A 122 -1.30 8.16 15.54
N PHE A 123 -2.37 8.86 15.25
CA PHE A 123 -2.33 10.17 14.61
C PHE A 123 -3.57 10.99 14.97
N ASP A 124 -3.41 12.31 14.94
CA ASP A 124 -4.52 13.25 15.09
C ASP A 124 -5.10 13.59 13.72
N VAL A 125 -6.41 13.69 13.64
CA VAL A 125 -7.14 14.21 12.47
C VAL A 125 -7.75 15.55 12.85
N SER A 126 -7.65 16.53 11.96
CA SER A 126 -8.25 17.85 12.08
C SER A 126 -9.04 18.23 10.81
N GLY A 127 -9.97 19.18 10.95
CA GLY A 127 -10.84 19.65 9.88
C GLY A 127 -12.29 19.23 10.09
N LYS A 128 -12.88 18.50 9.18
CA LYS A 128 -14.26 17.98 9.33
C LYS A 128 -14.44 17.06 10.54
N ILE A 129 -13.39 16.42 10.98
CA ILE A 129 -13.29 15.63 12.22
C ILE A 129 -12.11 16.17 13.01
N ASN A 130 -12.25 16.26 14.35
CA ASN A 130 -11.16 16.62 15.25
C ASN A 130 -11.07 15.54 16.33
N ASP A 131 -10.20 14.56 16.12
CA ASP A 131 -10.04 13.43 17.03
C ASP A 131 -8.71 12.67 16.79
N THR A 132 -8.32 11.81 17.74
CA THR A 132 -7.14 10.96 17.65
C THR A 132 -7.55 9.53 17.24
N PHE A 133 -6.85 8.96 16.28
CA PHE A 133 -7.08 7.62 15.76
C PHE A 133 -5.88 6.71 15.99
N LYS A 134 -6.15 5.43 16.25
CA LYS A 134 -5.16 4.34 16.20
C LYS A 134 -5.45 3.45 14.99
N LEU A 135 -4.41 3.07 14.28
CA LEU A 135 -4.47 2.20 13.11
C LEU A 135 -3.49 1.03 13.31
N ASP A 136 -4.00 -0.20 13.34
CA ASP A 136 -3.19 -1.44 13.48
C ASP A 136 -2.61 -1.88 12.11
N ILE A 137 -2.07 -0.91 11.38
CA ILE A 137 -1.26 -1.09 10.18
C ILE A 137 -0.14 -0.06 10.25
N PRO A 138 1.13 -0.49 10.16
CA PRO A 138 2.27 0.41 10.33
C PRO A 138 2.51 1.30 9.11
N GLY A 139 3.32 2.32 9.33
CA GLY A 139 3.86 3.19 8.29
C GLY A 139 3.02 4.44 8.00
N ARG A 140 3.74 5.48 7.63
CA ARG A 140 3.17 6.78 7.30
C ARG A 140 2.19 6.73 6.12
N PHE A 141 2.46 5.87 5.13
CA PHE A 141 1.55 5.69 4.00
C PHE A 141 0.19 5.10 4.41
N SER A 142 0.15 4.30 5.48
CA SER A 142 -1.09 3.73 6.01
C SER A 142 -2.01 4.80 6.59
N VAL A 143 -1.45 5.92 7.06
CA VAL A 143 -2.22 7.09 7.51
C VAL A 143 -3.00 7.71 6.35
N TYR A 144 -2.41 7.82 5.14
CA TYR A 144 -3.13 8.27 3.95
C TYR A 144 -4.32 7.34 3.62
N ASN A 145 -4.10 6.03 3.71
CA ASN A 145 -5.17 5.05 3.47
C ASN A 145 -6.28 5.14 4.52
N ALA A 146 -5.90 5.35 5.79
CA ALA A 146 -6.86 5.56 6.87
C ALA A 146 -7.65 6.86 6.70
N LEU A 147 -7.00 7.98 6.35
CA LEU A 147 -7.68 9.25 6.06
C LEU A 147 -8.69 9.11 4.92
N CYS A 148 -8.33 8.38 3.87
CA CYS A 148 -9.23 8.07 2.78
C CYS A 148 -10.47 7.32 3.28
N ALA A 149 -10.28 6.27 4.10
CA ALA A 149 -11.38 5.50 4.68
C ALA A 149 -12.24 6.35 5.63
N ILE A 150 -11.60 7.18 6.47
CA ILE A 150 -12.27 8.13 7.37
C ILE A 150 -13.12 9.12 6.55
N ALA A 151 -12.58 9.66 5.46
CA ALA A 151 -13.30 10.60 4.59
C ALA A 151 -14.55 9.97 3.99
N VAL A 152 -14.45 8.75 3.46
CA VAL A 152 -15.60 8.02 2.93
C VAL A 152 -16.61 7.72 4.03
N ALA A 153 -16.16 7.25 5.20
CA ALA A 153 -17.03 6.93 6.34
C ALA A 153 -17.76 8.19 6.87
N TYR A 154 -17.08 9.32 6.92
CA TYR A 154 -17.67 10.61 7.30
C TYR A 154 -18.80 11.02 6.34
N GLU A 155 -18.55 10.96 5.04
CA GLU A 155 -19.56 11.29 4.01
C GLU A 155 -20.75 10.29 4.02
N LEU A 156 -20.53 9.06 4.51
CA LEU A 156 -21.60 8.07 4.75
C LEU A 156 -22.36 8.29 6.07
N GLY A 157 -21.95 9.25 6.90
CA GLY A 157 -22.59 9.54 8.19
C GLY A 157 -22.26 8.51 9.28
N ILE A 158 -21.16 7.77 9.13
CA ILE A 158 -20.67 6.86 10.16
C ILE A 158 -20.11 7.67 11.34
N ASP A 159 -20.42 7.28 12.56
CA ASP A 159 -19.92 7.95 13.77
C ASP A 159 -18.42 7.69 13.99
N VAL A 160 -17.76 8.66 14.63
CA VAL A 160 -16.31 8.63 14.85
C VAL A 160 -15.86 7.43 15.68
N GLU A 161 -16.63 7.05 16.70
CA GLU A 161 -16.28 5.91 17.56
C GLU A 161 -16.30 4.59 16.80
N SER A 162 -17.23 4.42 15.86
CA SER A 162 -17.25 3.26 14.95
C SER A 162 -16.04 3.25 14.02
N MET A 163 -15.61 4.41 13.49
CA MET A 163 -14.40 4.52 12.68
C MET A 163 -13.15 4.16 13.49
N LYS A 164 -12.99 4.70 14.71
CA LYS A 164 -11.87 4.40 15.63
C LYS A 164 -11.79 2.91 15.94
N LYS A 165 -12.93 2.31 16.28
CA LYS A 165 -13.00 0.87 16.57
C LYS A 165 -12.63 0.01 15.38
N ALA A 166 -13.02 0.39 14.17
CA ALA A 166 -12.68 -0.33 12.94
C ALA A 166 -11.18 -0.24 12.64
N LEU A 167 -10.61 0.98 12.64
CA LEU A 167 -9.21 1.23 12.31
C LEU A 167 -8.24 0.60 13.32
N SER A 168 -8.58 0.59 14.61
CA SER A 168 -7.75 -0.02 15.64
C SER A 168 -7.66 -1.55 15.57
N ARG A 169 -8.42 -2.20 14.69
CA ARG A 169 -8.50 -3.66 14.57
C ARG A 169 -8.27 -4.16 13.15
N VAL A 170 -8.20 -3.24 12.17
CA VAL A 170 -8.01 -3.63 10.77
C VAL A 170 -6.61 -4.20 10.55
N LYS A 171 -6.54 -5.34 9.90
CA LYS A 171 -5.28 -5.98 9.46
C LYS A 171 -5.39 -6.34 8.00
N VAL A 172 -4.28 -6.24 7.29
CA VAL A 172 -4.18 -6.67 5.89
C VAL A 172 -3.20 -7.82 5.82
N ILE A 173 -3.69 -9.02 5.56
CA ILE A 173 -2.88 -10.24 5.50
C ILE A 173 -1.78 -10.07 4.46
N GLY A 174 -0.53 -10.37 4.86
CA GLY A 174 0.64 -10.27 4.00
C GLY A 174 1.08 -8.84 3.66
N ARG A 175 0.59 -7.82 4.36
CA ARG A 175 1.02 -6.42 4.21
C ARG A 175 1.42 -5.85 5.56
N MET A 176 2.73 -5.79 5.84
CA MET A 176 3.27 -5.37 7.13
C MET A 176 2.59 -6.10 8.31
N GLU A 177 2.21 -7.35 8.10
CA GLU A 177 1.47 -8.15 9.08
C GLU A 177 2.36 -8.58 10.23
N LEU A 178 1.99 -8.22 11.46
CA LEU A 178 2.64 -8.75 12.66
C LEU A 178 2.16 -10.19 12.88
N ALA A 179 2.94 -11.15 12.37
CA ALA A 179 2.60 -12.58 12.41
C ALA A 179 2.91 -13.23 13.75
N SER A 180 3.92 -12.74 14.47
CA SER A 180 4.29 -13.20 15.80
C SER A 180 5.03 -12.10 16.57
N SER A 181 4.81 -12.05 17.85
CA SER A 181 5.44 -11.08 18.76
C SER A 181 5.75 -11.73 20.11
N ASN A 182 6.91 -11.45 20.64
CA ASN A 182 7.30 -11.77 22.02
C ASN A 182 8.42 -10.82 22.48
N ASP A 183 8.91 -10.98 23.68
CA ASP A 183 9.97 -10.15 24.28
C ASP A 183 11.30 -10.18 23.51
N LYS A 184 11.54 -11.18 22.68
CA LYS A 184 12.81 -11.39 21.97
C LYS A 184 12.78 -10.91 20.53
N TYR A 185 11.65 -11.05 19.84
CA TYR A 185 11.51 -10.68 18.45
C TYR A 185 10.08 -10.33 18.06
N LYS A 186 9.94 -9.62 16.96
CA LYS A 186 8.71 -9.39 16.23
C LYS A 186 8.89 -9.94 14.82
N LEU A 187 7.96 -10.78 14.36
CA LEU A 187 7.96 -11.34 13.01
C LEU A 187 6.93 -10.59 12.16
N ILE A 188 7.42 -9.93 11.12
CA ILE A 188 6.61 -9.16 10.18
C ILE A 188 6.60 -9.87 8.83
N ILE A 189 5.42 -10.02 8.24
CA ILE A 189 5.25 -10.56 6.89
C ILE A 189 4.79 -9.44 5.96
N ASP A 190 5.50 -9.30 4.82
CA ASP A 190 5.12 -8.37 3.77
C ASP A 190 5.22 -9.00 2.38
N TYR A 191 4.52 -8.41 1.42
CA TYR A 191 4.49 -8.87 0.04
C TYR A 191 5.51 -8.19 -0.86
N ALA A 192 6.35 -7.31 -0.34
CA ALA A 192 7.37 -6.58 -1.09
C ALA A 192 8.20 -7.54 -1.97
N HIS A 193 8.25 -7.28 -3.28
CA HIS A 193 8.88 -8.15 -4.27
C HIS A 193 9.66 -7.39 -5.35
N ASN A 194 9.87 -6.10 -5.16
CA ASN A 194 10.71 -5.23 -5.99
C ASN A 194 11.45 -4.22 -5.11
N ARG A 195 12.37 -3.44 -5.74
CA ARG A 195 13.20 -2.47 -5.06
C ARG A 195 12.41 -1.47 -4.22
N ASP A 196 11.47 -0.79 -4.86
CA ASP A 196 10.75 0.33 -4.26
C ASP A 196 9.87 -0.12 -3.09
N GLU A 197 9.19 -1.25 -3.24
CA GLU A 197 8.38 -1.85 -2.17
C GLU A 197 9.25 -2.26 -0.99
N MET A 198 10.40 -2.89 -1.24
CA MET A 198 11.30 -3.35 -0.20
C MET A 198 12.00 -2.17 0.51
N ASP A 199 12.41 -1.13 -0.21
CA ASP A 199 13.01 0.08 0.39
C ASP A 199 11.97 0.82 1.27
N ASN A 200 10.72 0.95 0.80
CA ASN A 200 9.62 1.50 1.59
C ASN A 200 9.30 0.67 2.84
N LEU A 201 9.34 -0.66 2.73
CA LEU A 201 9.17 -1.57 3.87
C LEU A 201 10.26 -1.34 4.92
N MET A 202 11.52 -1.33 4.49
CA MET A 202 12.67 -1.14 5.38
C MET A 202 12.68 0.26 6.02
N ASP A 203 12.38 1.29 5.24
CA ASP A 203 12.22 2.66 5.74
C ASP A 203 11.13 2.73 6.82
N THR A 204 9.97 2.14 6.56
CA THR A 204 8.87 2.06 7.53
C THR A 204 9.28 1.33 8.80
N ILE A 205 9.96 0.20 8.71
CA ILE A 205 10.44 -0.56 9.89
C ILE A 205 11.46 0.27 10.68
N SER A 206 12.31 1.05 10.01
CA SER A 206 13.33 1.88 10.65
C SER A 206 12.75 2.94 11.59
N GLU A 207 11.55 3.45 11.30
CA GLU A 207 10.84 4.41 12.16
C GLU A 207 10.53 3.84 13.56
N TYR A 208 10.42 2.52 13.66
CA TYR A 208 10.22 1.80 14.95
C TYR A 208 11.52 1.51 15.70
N LYS A 209 12.68 1.91 15.14
CA LYS A 209 14.01 1.83 15.76
C LYS A 209 14.36 0.43 16.27
N PRO A 210 14.28 -0.63 15.46
CA PRO A 210 14.62 -1.98 15.89
C PRO A 210 16.10 -2.04 16.33
N LYS A 211 16.41 -2.81 17.37
CA LYS A 211 17.80 -3.04 17.81
C LYS A 211 18.58 -3.88 16.80
N ARG A 212 17.90 -4.74 16.07
CA ARG A 212 18.44 -5.60 15.03
C ARG A 212 17.36 -5.91 14.01
N LEU A 213 17.69 -5.79 12.72
CA LEU A 213 16.82 -6.12 11.60
C LEU A 213 17.34 -7.34 10.86
N VAL A 214 16.53 -8.39 10.81
CA VAL A 214 16.82 -9.61 10.02
C VAL A 214 15.81 -9.67 8.87
N CYS A 215 16.31 -9.78 7.65
CA CYS A 215 15.48 -9.90 6.46
C CYS A 215 15.53 -11.33 5.92
N ILE A 216 14.37 -11.96 5.72
CA ILE A 216 14.26 -13.34 5.18
C ILE A 216 13.50 -13.25 3.86
N PHE A 217 14.16 -13.58 2.75
CA PHE A 217 13.48 -13.58 1.44
C PHE A 217 14.19 -14.46 0.42
N GLY A 218 13.55 -14.68 -0.72
CA GLY A 218 14.11 -15.32 -1.89
C GLY A 218 13.68 -14.61 -3.16
N GLY A 219 14.29 -14.95 -4.29
CA GLY A 219 13.96 -14.41 -5.59
C GLY A 219 13.06 -15.33 -6.40
N GLY A 220 12.11 -14.76 -7.17
CA GLY A 220 11.33 -15.53 -8.14
C GLY A 220 12.14 -15.89 -9.39
N GLY A 221 12.04 -17.14 -9.84
CA GLY A 221 12.60 -17.60 -11.12
C GLY A 221 11.82 -17.06 -12.32
N ASN A 222 12.46 -17.04 -13.50
CA ASN A 222 11.88 -16.54 -14.76
C ASN A 222 11.27 -15.12 -14.64
N ARG A 223 11.93 -14.25 -13.88
CA ARG A 223 11.64 -12.84 -13.71
C ARG A 223 12.86 -12.00 -14.08
N ALA A 224 12.68 -10.69 -14.22
CA ALA A 224 13.78 -9.78 -14.49
C ALA A 224 14.88 -9.90 -13.41
N LYS A 225 16.11 -10.23 -13.82
CA LYS A 225 17.25 -10.41 -12.91
C LYS A 225 17.58 -9.14 -12.13
N SER A 226 17.31 -7.96 -12.72
CA SER A 226 17.49 -6.69 -12.03
C SER A 226 16.80 -6.64 -10.66
N ARG A 227 15.59 -7.22 -10.53
CA ARG A 227 14.88 -7.29 -9.24
C ARG A 227 15.69 -7.99 -8.16
N ARG A 228 16.44 -9.06 -8.51
CA ARG A 228 17.26 -9.82 -7.58
C ARG A 228 18.43 -8.97 -7.06
N TYR A 229 19.13 -8.29 -7.97
CA TYR A 229 20.21 -7.36 -7.62
C TYR A 229 19.68 -6.22 -6.74
N ASP A 230 18.55 -5.62 -7.12
CA ASP A 230 17.93 -4.50 -6.43
C ASP A 230 17.48 -4.88 -5.02
N MET A 231 16.80 -6.00 -4.84
CA MET A 231 16.37 -6.49 -3.52
C MET A 231 17.58 -6.85 -2.63
N GLY A 232 18.62 -7.43 -3.21
CA GLY A 232 19.89 -7.67 -2.50
C GLY A 232 20.53 -6.37 -2.05
N GLU A 233 20.55 -5.35 -2.88
CA GLU A 233 21.08 -4.03 -2.55
C GLU A 233 20.33 -3.38 -1.40
N VAL A 234 18.98 -3.38 -1.45
CA VAL A 234 18.14 -2.85 -0.37
C VAL A 234 18.38 -3.61 0.94
N SER A 235 18.38 -4.95 0.90
CA SER A 235 18.63 -5.75 2.11
C SER A 235 20.02 -5.48 2.67
N GLY A 236 21.04 -5.41 1.82
CA GLY A 236 22.42 -5.11 2.25
C GLY A 236 22.59 -3.74 2.88
N LYS A 237 21.78 -2.75 2.46
CA LYS A 237 21.77 -1.40 3.01
C LYS A 237 21.11 -1.32 4.38
N TRP A 238 20.04 -2.07 4.60
CA TRP A 238 19.16 -1.90 5.75
C TRP A 238 19.28 -2.99 6.81
N ALA A 239 19.50 -4.24 6.41
CA ALA A 239 19.45 -5.38 7.32
C ALA A 239 20.81 -5.67 7.99
N ASP A 240 20.79 -6.01 9.28
CA ASP A 240 21.95 -6.51 10.01
C ASP A 240 22.33 -7.93 9.58
N LEU A 241 21.35 -8.70 9.07
CA LEU A 241 21.52 -10.05 8.53
C LEU A 241 20.43 -10.31 7.49
N THR A 242 20.83 -10.88 6.37
CA THR A 242 19.92 -11.41 5.35
C THR A 242 19.92 -12.93 5.37
N ILE A 243 18.77 -13.56 5.45
CA ILE A 243 18.60 -14.99 5.27
C ILE A 243 18.01 -15.21 3.88
N LEU A 244 18.81 -15.76 2.98
CA LEU A 244 18.37 -16.12 1.63
C LEU A 244 17.76 -17.52 1.66
N THR A 245 16.57 -17.66 1.08
CA THR A 245 15.87 -18.94 1.03
C THR A 245 15.19 -19.12 -0.32
N GLU A 246 14.56 -20.28 -0.56
CA GLU A 246 13.74 -20.44 -1.76
C GLU A 246 12.47 -19.56 -1.70
N ASP A 247 12.06 -19.09 -2.88
CA ASP A 247 10.73 -18.55 -3.13
C ASP A 247 10.07 -19.44 -4.20
N ASN A 248 9.74 -18.92 -5.35
CA ASN A 248 9.20 -19.68 -6.48
C ASN A 248 10.25 -19.76 -7.59
N PRO A 249 11.14 -20.76 -7.59
CA PRO A 249 12.27 -20.83 -8.53
C PRO A 249 11.83 -21.15 -9.96
N ARG A 250 10.61 -21.66 -10.16
CA ARG A 250 10.10 -22.13 -11.46
C ARG A 250 11.06 -23.11 -12.12
N PHE A 251 11.77 -22.66 -13.18
CA PHE A 251 12.71 -23.49 -13.95
C PHE A 251 14.18 -23.08 -13.76
N GLU A 252 14.49 -22.26 -12.74
CA GLU A 252 15.84 -21.82 -12.43
C GLU A 252 16.35 -22.51 -11.15
N GLU A 253 17.65 -22.72 -11.09
CA GLU A 253 18.30 -23.23 -9.88
C GLU A 253 18.30 -22.16 -8.78
N ILE A 254 17.93 -22.56 -7.56
CA ILE A 254 17.80 -21.65 -6.39
C ILE A 254 19.14 -20.98 -6.09
N GLU A 255 20.24 -21.71 -6.19
CA GLU A 255 21.59 -21.23 -5.99
C GLU A 255 21.93 -20.10 -6.99
N SER A 256 21.53 -20.24 -8.26
CA SER A 256 21.72 -19.19 -9.28
C SER A 256 20.96 -17.93 -8.94
N ILE A 257 19.69 -18.07 -8.49
CA ILE A 257 18.85 -16.93 -8.07
C ILE A 257 19.48 -16.21 -6.88
N ASN A 258 19.93 -16.97 -5.87
CA ASN A 258 20.53 -16.39 -4.67
C ASN A 258 21.88 -15.75 -4.95
N ASN A 259 22.68 -16.29 -5.87
CA ASN A 259 23.92 -15.64 -6.31
C ASN A 259 23.68 -14.29 -6.96
N ASP A 260 22.60 -14.14 -7.74
CA ASP A 260 22.21 -12.84 -8.28
C ASP A 260 21.86 -11.84 -7.14
N ILE A 261 21.16 -12.28 -6.07
CA ILE A 261 20.85 -11.45 -4.89
C ILE A 261 22.12 -11.03 -4.14
N VAL A 262 23.07 -11.96 -3.98
CA VAL A 262 24.36 -11.70 -3.30
C VAL A 262 25.17 -10.62 -3.99
N VAL A 263 25.07 -10.48 -5.33
CA VAL A 263 25.72 -9.37 -6.05
C VAL A 263 25.23 -8.02 -5.52
N GLY A 264 23.93 -7.89 -5.26
CA GLY A 264 23.38 -6.68 -4.65
C GLY A 264 23.82 -6.46 -3.20
N LEU A 265 23.75 -7.52 -2.37
CA LEU A 265 24.17 -7.48 -0.96
C LEU A 265 25.61 -7.00 -0.79
N ASN A 266 26.52 -7.46 -1.68
CA ASN A 266 27.93 -7.13 -1.62
C ASN A 266 28.23 -5.64 -1.85
N LYS A 267 27.34 -4.86 -2.46
CA LYS A 267 27.50 -3.41 -2.62
C LYS A 267 27.58 -2.67 -1.28
N TYR A 268 26.96 -3.23 -0.24
CA TYR A 268 26.96 -2.66 1.11
C TYR A 268 27.64 -3.56 2.15
N ASN A 269 28.42 -4.57 1.70
CA ASN A 269 29.01 -5.57 2.59
C ASN A 269 27.96 -6.26 3.48
N GLY A 270 26.75 -6.46 2.97
CA GLY A 270 25.64 -7.05 3.69
C GLY A 270 25.96 -8.48 4.15
N LYS A 271 25.72 -8.76 5.44
CA LYS A 271 25.87 -10.11 5.99
C LYS A 271 24.72 -11.00 5.55
N TYR A 272 25.02 -12.20 5.11
CA TYR A 272 23.99 -13.14 4.70
C TYR A 272 24.32 -14.59 5.06
N ILE A 273 23.28 -15.40 5.16
CA ILE A 273 23.36 -16.86 5.20
C ILE A 273 22.37 -17.44 4.18
N PHE A 274 22.65 -18.63 3.68
CA PHE A 274 21.76 -19.34 2.77
C PHE A 274 21.16 -20.56 3.48
N ILE A 275 19.84 -20.59 3.59
CA ILE A 275 19.05 -21.72 4.10
C ILE A 275 18.02 -22.05 3.04
N LYS A 276 18.21 -23.18 2.33
CA LYS A 276 17.42 -23.54 1.15
C LYS A 276 15.94 -23.69 1.48
N ASP A 277 15.63 -24.49 2.48
CA ASP A 277 14.26 -24.75 2.91
C ASP A 277 13.70 -23.54 3.68
N ARG A 278 12.59 -22.99 3.20
CA ARG A 278 11.96 -21.80 3.80
C ARG A 278 11.46 -22.05 5.23
N LYS A 279 11.09 -23.28 5.55
CA LYS A 279 10.60 -23.63 6.89
C LYS A 279 11.75 -23.70 7.90
N GLU A 280 12.96 -24.06 7.42
CA GLU A 280 14.16 -24.05 8.25
C GLU A 280 14.74 -22.65 8.40
N ALA A 281 14.54 -21.77 7.39
CA ALA A 281 14.97 -20.39 7.41
C ALA A 281 14.20 -19.55 8.45
#